data_805b9df660fd305a19253c8e636afc2d
#
_entry.id   805b9df660fd305a19253c8e636afc2d
#
_cell.length_a   1.000
_cell.length_b   1.000
_cell.length_c   1.000
_cell.angle_alpha   90.00
_cell.angle_beta   90.00
_cell.angle_gamma   90.00
#
_symmetry.space_group_name_H-M   'P 1'
#
loop_
_entity.id
_entity.type
_entity.pdbx_description
1 polymer ?
#
loop_
_entity_poly.entity_id
_entity_poly.type
_entity_poly.pdbx_seq_one_letter_code
_entity_poly.pdbx_strand_id
1 'polypeptide(L)'
;IYVPLLTTARVALHDSIHADHPDTLVITQAKNQVIKVLNAIKASVELECNNNDVVATSSGLELKQNTLVKPKVFNAVQGTISGSVNLVAPFASVHAAYVWEMSNVPISSWSQLKRTNTTSCTITDLIAGNKYWFRVKAIVHDEEQPYTAPHMVHVV
;
A
#
# COMPACT_ATOMS: atom_id res chain seq x y z
N ILE A 1 25.95 19.31 -18.48
CA ILE A 1 24.85 20.30 -18.67
C ILE A 1 24.03 20.44 -17.40
N TYR A 2 23.68 19.37 -16.68
CA TYR A 2 22.76 19.42 -15.52
C TYR A 2 23.41 19.85 -14.20
N VAL A 3 24.69 19.58 -13.97
CA VAL A 3 25.39 19.92 -12.72
C VAL A 3 25.32 21.40 -12.36
N PRO A 4 25.64 22.35 -13.27
CA PRO A 4 25.53 23.78 -12.95
C PRO A 4 24.05 24.20 -12.69
N LEU A 5 23.08 23.64 -13.41
CA LEU A 5 21.65 23.91 -13.18
C LEU A 5 21.18 23.44 -11.81
N LEU A 6 21.63 22.25 -11.39
CA LEU A 6 21.29 21.71 -10.06
C LEU A 6 21.94 22.55 -8.96
N THR A 7 23.19 22.97 -9.14
CA THR A 7 23.89 23.84 -8.18
C THR A 7 23.17 25.17 -8.02
N THR A 8 22.80 25.82 -9.13
CA THR A 8 22.06 27.09 -9.10
C THR A 8 20.71 26.94 -8.41
N ALA A 9 19.95 25.90 -8.74
CA ALA A 9 18.63 25.63 -8.13
C ALA A 9 18.75 25.34 -6.63
N ARG A 10 19.81 24.61 -6.19
CA ARG A 10 20.07 24.33 -4.78
C ARG A 10 20.46 25.60 -4.01
N VAL A 11 21.30 26.45 -4.57
CA VAL A 11 21.68 27.73 -3.95
C VAL A 11 20.47 28.61 -3.79
N ALA A 12 19.64 28.77 -4.82
CA ALA A 12 18.42 29.56 -4.74
C ALA A 12 17.44 29.03 -3.67
N LEU A 13 17.32 27.71 -3.51
CA LEU A 13 16.52 27.11 -2.43
C LEU A 13 17.12 27.40 -1.05
N HIS A 14 18.43 27.25 -0.90
CA HIS A 14 19.14 27.53 0.35
C HIS A 14 18.94 28.98 0.76
N ASP A 15 19.15 29.93 -0.16
CA ASP A 15 19.04 31.36 0.13
C ASP A 15 17.59 31.77 0.46
N SER A 16 16.60 31.15 -0.20
CA SER A 16 15.19 31.41 0.07
C SER A 16 14.73 30.90 1.45
N ILE A 17 15.36 29.85 1.97
CA ILE A 17 15.05 29.30 3.31
C ILE A 17 15.72 30.13 4.41
N HIS A 18 16.92 30.69 4.15
CA HIS A 18 17.72 31.43 5.13
C HIS A 18 17.60 32.96 4.99
N ALA A 19 16.64 33.46 4.22
CA ALA A 19 16.32 34.88 4.16
C ALA A 19 15.75 35.39 5.50
N ASP A 20 15.95 36.65 5.81
CA ASP A 20 15.45 37.27 7.06
C ASP A 20 13.93 37.18 7.21
N HIS A 21 13.21 37.20 6.10
CA HIS A 21 11.76 36.99 6.02
C HIS A 21 11.43 35.98 4.91
N PRO A 22 11.49 34.66 5.20
CA PRO A 22 11.29 33.64 4.19
C PRO A 22 9.84 33.64 3.71
N ASP A 23 9.64 33.93 2.40
CA ASP A 23 8.35 33.83 1.75
C ASP A 23 8.07 32.38 1.34
N THR A 24 6.97 31.83 1.81
CA THR A 24 6.53 30.47 1.52
C THR A 24 6.37 30.21 0.03
N LEU A 25 5.93 31.23 -0.74
CA LEU A 25 5.76 31.10 -2.18
C LEU A 25 7.14 30.96 -2.88
N VAL A 26 8.11 31.78 -2.49
CA VAL A 26 9.47 31.74 -3.05
C VAL A 26 10.14 30.40 -2.71
N ILE A 27 10.01 29.92 -1.49
CA ILE A 27 10.53 28.62 -1.07
C ILE A 27 9.89 27.49 -1.91
N THR A 28 8.58 27.54 -2.12
CA THR A 28 7.87 26.52 -2.91
C THR A 28 8.30 26.54 -4.37
N GLN A 29 8.50 27.71 -4.96
CA GLN A 29 8.99 27.86 -6.32
C GLN A 29 10.42 27.31 -6.44
N ALA A 30 11.30 27.62 -5.51
CA ALA A 30 12.68 27.13 -5.49
C ALA A 30 12.74 25.60 -5.32
N LYS A 31 11.92 25.01 -4.45
CA LYS A 31 11.74 23.55 -4.33
C LYS A 31 11.31 22.92 -5.65
N ASN A 32 10.30 23.49 -6.32
CA ASN A 32 9.82 22.98 -7.59
C ASN A 32 10.88 23.04 -8.68
N GLN A 33 11.73 24.06 -8.69
CA GLN A 33 12.86 24.13 -9.60
C GLN A 33 13.88 23.01 -9.36
N VAL A 34 14.25 22.73 -8.12
CA VAL A 34 15.13 21.60 -7.78
C VAL A 34 14.53 20.28 -8.24
N ILE A 35 13.26 20.04 -7.95
CA ILE A 35 12.54 18.82 -8.36
C ILE A 35 12.53 18.69 -9.89
N LYS A 36 12.30 19.78 -10.61
CA LYS A 36 12.30 19.78 -12.08
C LYS A 36 13.64 19.36 -12.65
N VAL A 37 14.76 19.92 -12.12
CA VAL A 37 16.10 19.56 -12.54
C VAL A 37 16.44 18.10 -12.22
N LEU A 38 16.08 17.62 -11.03
CA LEU A 38 16.28 16.22 -10.63
C LEU A 38 15.51 15.24 -11.54
N ASN A 39 14.27 15.57 -11.89
CA ASN A 39 13.47 14.74 -12.80
C ASN A 39 14.07 14.74 -14.23
N ALA A 40 14.64 15.85 -14.69
CA ALA A 40 15.32 15.90 -15.97
C ALA A 40 16.61 15.06 -15.98
N ILE A 41 17.39 15.08 -14.89
CA ILE A 41 18.56 14.21 -14.71
C ILE A 41 18.14 12.75 -14.74
N LYS A 42 17.11 12.39 -13.97
CA LYS A 42 16.56 11.04 -13.94
C LYS A 42 16.16 10.55 -15.33
N ALA A 43 15.39 11.35 -16.07
CA ALA A 43 14.95 11.00 -17.43
C ALA A 43 16.13 10.82 -18.40
N SER A 44 17.16 11.65 -18.29
CA SER A 44 18.38 11.50 -19.11
C SER A 44 19.14 10.21 -18.78
N VAL A 45 19.26 9.86 -17.49
CA VAL A 45 19.91 8.61 -17.07
C VAL A 45 19.11 7.40 -17.55
N GLU A 46 17.78 7.41 -17.39
CA GLU A 46 16.91 6.32 -17.87
C GLU A 46 17.05 6.11 -19.39
N LEU A 47 17.16 7.19 -20.17
CA LEU A 47 17.35 7.13 -21.62
C LEU A 47 18.72 6.54 -21.99
N GLU A 48 19.77 6.99 -21.34
CA GLU A 48 21.16 6.53 -21.57
C GLU A 48 21.36 5.08 -21.12
N CYS A 49 20.74 4.69 -20.01
CA CYS A 49 20.91 3.35 -19.44
C CYS A 49 20.19 2.27 -20.25
N ASN A 50 19.15 2.59 -21.01
CA ASN A 50 18.36 1.65 -21.83
C ASN A 50 18.06 0.33 -21.09
N ASN A 51 17.58 0.43 -19.83
CA ASN A 51 17.32 -0.67 -18.90
C ASN A 51 18.56 -1.48 -18.45
N ASN A 52 19.76 -0.92 -18.59
CA ASN A 52 20.98 -1.56 -18.09
C ASN A 52 21.29 -1.06 -16.67
N ASP A 53 21.04 -1.92 -15.66
CA ASP A 53 21.21 -1.61 -14.25
C ASP A 53 22.66 -1.25 -13.88
N VAL A 54 23.65 -1.83 -14.58
CA VAL A 54 25.07 -1.55 -14.33
C VAL A 54 25.41 -0.10 -14.73
N VAL A 55 24.88 0.36 -15.87
CA VAL A 55 25.08 1.74 -16.34
C VAL A 55 24.33 2.71 -15.42
N ALA A 56 23.12 2.37 -15.00
CA ALA A 56 22.35 3.19 -14.07
C ALA A 56 23.08 3.36 -12.72
N THR A 57 23.63 2.28 -12.17
CA THR A 57 24.38 2.32 -10.89
C THR A 57 25.67 3.14 -11.01
N SER A 58 26.35 3.09 -12.17
CA SER A 58 27.57 3.88 -12.40
C SER A 58 27.34 5.39 -12.42
N SER A 59 26.09 5.84 -12.62
CA SER A 59 25.71 7.26 -12.56
C SER A 59 25.65 7.83 -11.13
N GLY A 60 25.83 7.00 -10.11
CA GLY A 60 25.72 7.37 -8.69
C GLY A 60 24.26 7.50 -8.20
N LEU A 61 23.29 7.09 -9.00
CA LEU A 61 21.89 7.02 -8.57
C LEU A 61 21.60 5.64 -7.99
N GLU A 62 20.91 5.62 -6.83
CA GLU A 62 20.39 4.37 -6.28
C GLU A 62 19.22 3.88 -7.13
N LEU A 63 19.31 2.64 -7.58
CA LEU A 63 18.18 2.00 -8.27
C LEU A 63 17.04 1.80 -7.26
N LYS A 64 15.89 2.34 -7.59
CA LYS A 64 14.67 2.02 -6.84
C LYS A 64 14.38 0.53 -6.99
N GLN A 65 14.71 -0.26 -5.98
CA GLN A 65 14.30 -1.65 -5.94
C GLN A 65 12.77 -1.71 -5.98
N ASN A 66 12.25 -2.30 -7.05
CA ASN A 66 10.84 -2.61 -7.12
C ASN A 66 10.59 -3.77 -6.15
N THR A 67 10.32 -3.43 -4.89
CA THR A 67 9.89 -4.43 -3.91
C THR A 67 8.60 -5.03 -4.45
N LEU A 68 8.71 -6.27 -4.94
CA LEU A 68 7.55 -7.06 -5.31
C LEU A 68 6.64 -7.12 -4.08
N VAL A 69 5.61 -6.30 -4.07
CA VAL A 69 4.58 -6.35 -3.04
C VAL A 69 3.92 -7.71 -3.19
N LYS A 70 4.25 -8.64 -2.27
CA LYS A 70 3.58 -9.95 -2.24
C LYS A 70 2.08 -9.72 -2.16
N PRO A 71 1.28 -10.30 -3.07
CA PRO A 71 -0.16 -10.15 -3.00
C PRO A 71 -0.62 -10.62 -1.62
N LYS A 72 -1.37 -9.75 -0.93
CA LYS A 72 -1.96 -10.10 0.35
C LYS A 72 -2.94 -11.25 0.11
N VAL A 73 -2.76 -12.36 0.79
CA VAL A 73 -3.72 -13.46 0.85
C VAL A 73 -4.71 -13.19 1.97
N PHE A 74 -5.89 -13.84 1.91
CA PHE A 74 -6.84 -13.80 3.01
C PHE A 74 -6.19 -14.31 4.29
N ASN A 75 -6.33 -13.55 5.36
CA ASN A 75 -5.82 -13.90 6.67
C ASN A 75 -6.86 -13.61 7.75
N ALA A 76 -6.91 -14.49 8.75
CA ALA A 76 -7.76 -14.36 9.91
C ALA A 76 -6.91 -14.62 11.15
N VAL A 77 -6.82 -13.68 12.07
CA VAL A 77 -5.99 -13.78 13.28
C VAL A 77 -6.81 -13.40 14.51
N GLN A 78 -6.49 -14.00 15.64
CA GLN A 78 -7.06 -13.59 16.93
C GLN A 78 -6.89 -12.07 17.13
N GLY A 79 -7.95 -11.42 17.59
CA GLY A 79 -7.91 -10.02 17.97
C GLY A 79 -7.26 -9.81 19.34
N THR A 80 -7.14 -8.56 19.75
CA THR A 80 -6.55 -8.17 21.05
C THR A 80 -7.49 -8.40 22.22
N ILE A 81 -8.80 -8.51 21.94
CA ILE A 81 -9.84 -8.76 22.93
C ILE A 81 -10.27 -10.23 22.81
N SER A 82 -10.46 -10.91 23.94
CA SER A 82 -11.01 -12.28 23.95
C SER A 82 -12.35 -12.32 23.21
N GLY A 83 -12.57 -13.37 22.42
CA GLY A 83 -13.76 -13.47 21.58
C GLY A 83 -13.75 -12.60 20.32
N SER A 84 -12.61 -12.01 19.95
CA SER A 84 -12.50 -11.21 18.74
C SER A 84 -11.52 -11.80 17.71
N VAL A 85 -11.82 -11.58 16.43
CA VAL A 85 -10.98 -12.01 15.29
C VAL A 85 -10.86 -10.86 14.29
N ASN A 86 -9.64 -10.59 13.85
CA ASN A 86 -9.32 -9.62 12.80
C ASN A 86 -9.17 -10.36 11.46
N LEU A 87 -9.99 -9.99 10.51
CA LEU A 87 -10.01 -10.53 9.15
C LEU A 87 -9.39 -9.52 8.19
N VAL A 88 -8.54 -9.98 7.28
CA VAL A 88 -7.92 -9.15 6.24
C VAL A 88 -8.05 -9.86 4.90
N ALA A 89 -8.75 -9.23 3.96
CA ALA A 89 -8.91 -9.72 2.58
C ALA A 89 -7.78 -9.23 1.67
N PRO A 90 -7.48 -9.95 0.59
CA PRO A 90 -6.70 -9.41 -0.51
C PRO A 90 -7.43 -8.20 -1.13
N PHE A 91 -6.67 -7.21 -1.57
CA PHE A 91 -7.23 -6.06 -2.28
C PHE A 91 -7.70 -6.50 -3.67
N ALA A 92 -8.98 -6.27 -3.99
CA ALA A 92 -9.56 -6.60 -5.28
C ALA A 92 -9.67 -5.38 -6.21
N SER A 93 -10.22 -4.26 -5.72
CA SER A 93 -10.39 -3.03 -6.47
C SER A 93 -10.66 -1.85 -5.52
N VAL A 94 -10.48 -0.62 -6.01
CA VAL A 94 -10.71 0.62 -5.24
C VAL A 94 -12.15 0.72 -4.71
N HIS A 95 -13.13 0.24 -5.47
CA HIS A 95 -14.56 0.30 -5.12
C HIS A 95 -15.16 -1.09 -4.81
N ALA A 96 -14.31 -2.06 -4.48
CA ALA A 96 -14.80 -3.39 -4.15
C ALA A 96 -15.55 -3.41 -2.81
N ALA A 97 -16.65 -4.16 -2.77
CA ALA A 97 -17.29 -4.56 -1.53
C ALA A 97 -16.86 -5.97 -1.15
N TYR A 98 -16.76 -6.24 0.13
CA TYR A 98 -16.32 -7.53 0.67
C TYR A 98 -17.45 -8.14 1.49
N VAL A 99 -17.82 -9.39 1.18
CA VAL A 99 -18.81 -10.18 1.92
C VAL A 99 -18.07 -11.21 2.76
N TRP A 100 -18.21 -11.08 4.06
CA TRP A 100 -17.54 -11.92 5.06
C TRP A 100 -18.49 -12.98 5.55
N GLU A 101 -18.03 -14.22 5.58
CA GLU A 101 -18.77 -15.36 6.07
C GLU A 101 -18.00 -16.15 7.11
N MET A 102 -18.72 -16.78 8.01
CA MET A 102 -18.22 -17.63 9.09
C MET A 102 -18.95 -18.96 9.12
N SER A 103 -18.26 -19.97 9.55
CA SER A 103 -18.82 -21.27 9.93
C SER A 103 -18.17 -21.74 11.23
N ASN A 104 -18.96 -22.38 12.09
CA ASN A 104 -18.47 -23.09 13.28
C ASN A 104 -18.29 -24.60 13.06
N VAL A 105 -18.69 -25.08 11.89
CA VAL A 105 -18.49 -26.47 11.44
C VAL A 105 -17.70 -26.45 10.13
N PRO A 106 -16.63 -27.25 10.00
CA PRO A 106 -15.83 -27.22 8.78
C PRO A 106 -16.68 -27.48 7.53
N ILE A 107 -16.77 -26.49 6.66
CA ILE A 107 -17.20 -26.57 5.26
C ILE A 107 -18.72 -26.78 5.01
N SER A 108 -19.57 -26.93 6.02
CA SER A 108 -20.96 -27.36 5.78
C SER A 108 -22.05 -26.28 5.85
N SER A 109 -21.90 -25.25 6.69
CA SER A 109 -22.87 -24.18 6.78
C SER A 109 -22.20 -22.82 7.00
N TRP A 110 -22.39 -21.93 6.03
CA TRP A 110 -21.80 -20.60 6.05
C TRP A 110 -22.88 -19.58 6.40
N SER A 111 -22.59 -18.75 7.40
CA SER A 111 -23.43 -17.62 7.78
C SER A 111 -22.73 -16.32 7.37
N GLN A 112 -23.45 -15.47 6.66
CA GLN A 112 -22.95 -14.14 6.32
C GLN A 112 -22.88 -13.29 7.59
N LEU A 113 -21.71 -12.72 7.87
CA LEU A 113 -21.48 -11.83 9.00
C LEU A 113 -21.84 -10.39 8.67
N LYS A 114 -21.15 -9.84 7.70
CA LYS A 114 -21.40 -8.47 7.23
C LYS A 114 -20.80 -8.22 5.85
N ARG A 115 -21.16 -7.07 5.28
CA ARG A 115 -20.57 -6.53 4.06
C ARG A 115 -19.81 -5.25 4.42
N THR A 116 -18.60 -5.07 3.87
CA THR A 116 -17.76 -3.89 4.07
C THR A 116 -17.18 -3.39 2.76
N ASN A 117 -16.80 -2.12 2.70
CA ASN A 117 -16.05 -1.55 1.56
C ASN A 117 -14.55 -1.46 1.87
N THR A 118 -14.11 -2.04 2.99
CA THR A 118 -12.71 -2.10 3.42
C THR A 118 -12.20 -3.53 3.37
N THR A 119 -10.92 -3.69 3.12
CA THR A 119 -10.23 -5.00 3.09
C THR A 119 -10.03 -5.61 4.48
N SER A 120 -10.45 -4.93 5.54
CA SER A 120 -10.32 -5.42 6.91
C SER A 120 -11.64 -5.36 7.64
N CYS A 121 -11.83 -6.32 8.55
CA CYS A 121 -13.04 -6.47 9.33
C CYS A 121 -12.70 -7.09 10.69
N THR A 122 -13.22 -6.54 11.77
CA THR A 122 -13.14 -7.16 13.09
C THR A 122 -14.49 -7.78 13.43
N ILE A 123 -14.47 -9.02 13.88
CA ILE A 123 -15.61 -9.76 14.39
C ILE A 123 -15.42 -9.88 15.90
N THR A 124 -16.48 -9.62 16.64
CA THR A 124 -16.53 -9.70 18.11
C THR A 124 -17.60 -10.70 18.54
N ASP A 125 -17.71 -10.91 19.83
CA ASP A 125 -18.77 -11.74 20.45
C ASP A 125 -18.71 -13.22 20.06
N LEU A 126 -17.52 -13.70 19.68
CA LEU A 126 -17.27 -15.11 19.47
C LEU A 126 -17.01 -15.81 20.80
N ILE A 127 -17.44 -17.06 20.90
CA ILE A 127 -17.23 -17.86 22.11
C ILE A 127 -15.78 -18.32 22.16
N ALA A 128 -15.06 -17.90 23.22
CA ALA A 128 -13.71 -18.35 23.48
C ALA A 128 -13.65 -19.89 23.67
N GLY A 129 -12.57 -20.50 23.24
CA GLY A 129 -12.40 -21.97 23.24
C GLY A 129 -12.90 -22.66 21.98
N ASN A 130 -13.67 -21.98 21.13
CA ASN A 130 -14.22 -22.55 19.91
C ASN A 130 -13.33 -22.30 18.68
N LYS A 131 -13.49 -23.14 17.67
CA LYS A 131 -12.87 -23.01 16.36
C LYS A 131 -13.91 -22.45 15.39
N TYR A 132 -13.50 -21.44 14.62
CA TYR A 132 -14.32 -20.83 13.59
C TYR A 132 -13.54 -20.78 12.26
N TRP A 133 -14.25 -20.99 11.18
CA TRP A 133 -13.75 -20.86 9.83
C TRP A 133 -14.29 -19.59 9.20
N PHE A 134 -13.44 -18.83 8.57
CA PHE A 134 -13.79 -17.59 7.88
C PHE A 134 -13.44 -17.68 6.41
N ARG A 135 -14.23 -17.06 5.57
CA ARG A 135 -13.94 -16.82 4.16
C ARG A 135 -14.51 -15.48 3.74
N VAL A 136 -14.02 -14.96 2.62
CA VAL A 136 -14.46 -13.68 2.07
C VAL A 136 -14.59 -13.79 0.57
N LYS A 137 -15.54 -13.09 -0.02
CA LYS A 137 -15.59 -12.79 -1.45
C LYS A 137 -15.62 -11.30 -1.67
N ALA A 138 -15.02 -10.85 -2.77
CA ALA A 138 -15.13 -9.48 -3.24
C ALA A 138 -16.26 -9.37 -4.26
N ILE A 139 -16.89 -8.19 -4.31
CA ILE A 139 -17.82 -7.79 -5.36
C ILE A 139 -17.18 -6.57 -6.03
N VAL A 140 -16.89 -6.68 -7.32
CA VAL A 140 -16.24 -5.65 -8.12
C VAL A 140 -17.14 -5.33 -9.31
N HIS A 141 -17.56 -4.07 -9.47
CA HIS A 141 -18.50 -3.64 -10.52
C HIS A 141 -19.77 -4.53 -10.61
N ASP A 142 -20.34 -4.83 -9.43
CA ASP A 142 -21.51 -5.72 -9.24
C ASP A 142 -21.30 -7.19 -9.64
N GLU A 143 -20.06 -7.58 -9.99
CA GLU A 143 -19.68 -8.97 -10.22
C GLU A 143 -19.10 -9.60 -8.97
N GLU A 144 -19.68 -10.74 -8.57
CA GLU A 144 -19.20 -11.53 -7.43
C GLU A 144 -17.96 -12.34 -7.81
N GLN A 145 -16.89 -12.15 -7.06
CA GLN A 145 -15.68 -12.95 -7.18
C GLN A 145 -15.81 -14.26 -6.37
N PRO A 146 -15.04 -15.29 -6.69
CA PRO A 146 -15.05 -16.54 -5.95
C PRO A 146 -14.63 -16.30 -4.49
N TYR A 147 -15.14 -17.13 -3.57
CA TYR A 147 -14.72 -17.13 -2.19
C TYR A 147 -13.23 -17.51 -2.06
N THR A 148 -12.56 -16.89 -1.11
CA THR A 148 -11.22 -17.33 -0.69
C THR A 148 -11.27 -18.72 -0.05
N ALA A 149 -10.11 -19.39 -0.02
CA ALA A 149 -9.97 -20.59 0.79
C ALA A 149 -10.31 -20.27 2.26
N PRO A 150 -11.05 -21.15 2.97
CA PRO A 150 -11.38 -20.93 4.37
C PRO A 150 -10.14 -20.90 5.26
N HIS A 151 -10.12 -19.96 6.22
CA HIS A 151 -9.10 -19.86 7.24
C HIS A 151 -9.69 -20.16 8.61
N MET A 152 -9.07 -21.07 9.34
CA MET A 152 -9.52 -21.48 10.67
C MET A 152 -8.80 -20.66 11.76
N VAL A 153 -9.56 -20.17 12.72
CA VAL A 153 -9.04 -19.50 13.92
C VAL A 153 -9.60 -20.21 15.16
N HIS A 154 -8.73 -20.49 16.12
CA HIS A 154 -9.13 -20.89 17.47
C HIS A 154 -9.21 -19.63 18.32
N VAL A 155 -10.42 -19.30 18.74
CA VAL A 155 -10.70 -18.05 19.48
C VAL A 155 -10.36 -18.28 20.96
N VAL A 156 -9.63 -17.34 21.55
CA VAL A 156 -9.24 -17.34 22.96
C VAL A 156 -9.72 -16.10 23.70
#